data_373714caa55492b41566817990c41385
#
_entry.id   373714caa55492b41566817990c41385
#
_cell.length_a   1.000
_cell.length_b   1.000
_cell.length_c   1.000
_cell.angle_alpha   90.00
_cell.angle_beta   90.00
_cell.angle_gamma   90.00
#
_symmetry.space_group_name_H-M   'P 1'
#
loop_
_entity.id
_entity.type
_entity.pdbx_description
1 polymer ?
#
loop_
_entity_poly.entity_id
_entity_poly.type
_entity_poly.pdbx_seq_one_letter_code
_entity_poly.pdbx_strand_id
1 'polypeptide(L)'
;SGEAYLQDYKDGKESIWLASAAEQRHIKNCIMGMVYQNPVRGLRMQYSAASNIAEKLIAAGNRSAGHMTERAKELLQAVEILTSRMGEAPKNFSGGMQQRVQISKALANNPSLLLLDEVTTGLDLSVQAKVLDLIRQIKARYGISILLVSHDLAVIRMLADRTVVMLDGKIIESGLTDQILEDPQHAYT
;
A
#
# COMPACT_ATOMS: atom_id res chain seq x y z
N SER A 1 -12.47 -3.73 19.93
CA SER A 1 -13.54 -2.77 19.65
C SER A 1 -12.90 -1.40 19.40
N GLY A 2 -13.22 -0.75 18.34
CA GLY A 2 -12.71 0.56 17.97
C GLY A 2 -13.53 1.15 16.84
N GLU A 3 -13.25 2.39 16.51
CA GLU A 3 -13.88 3.10 15.41
C GLU A 3 -12.79 3.52 14.43
N ALA A 4 -13.13 3.57 13.14
CA ALA A 4 -12.23 4.05 12.10
C ALA A 4 -13.01 4.89 11.10
N TYR A 5 -12.48 6.05 10.78
CA TYR A 5 -13.11 7.03 9.92
C TYR A 5 -12.19 7.35 8.75
N LEU A 6 -12.74 7.41 7.55
CA LEU A 6 -12.04 7.82 6.34
C LEU A 6 -12.72 9.05 5.77
N GLN A 7 -11.94 10.10 5.47
CA GLN A 7 -12.49 11.36 4.94
C GLN A 7 -13.30 11.14 3.65
N ASP A 8 -12.84 10.25 2.78
CA ASP A 8 -13.51 9.95 1.51
C ASP A 8 -14.69 8.96 1.63
N TYR A 9 -15.02 8.56 2.86
CA TYR A 9 -16.21 7.77 3.15
C TYR A 9 -17.13 8.57 4.06
N LYS A 10 -18.28 9.02 3.51
CA LYS A 10 -19.31 9.81 4.22
C LYS A 10 -18.73 11.03 4.96
N ASP A 11 -17.78 11.73 4.34
CA ASP A 11 -17.09 12.90 4.91
C ASP A 11 -16.44 12.65 6.27
N GLY A 12 -16.03 11.40 6.54
CA GLY A 12 -15.44 11.03 7.81
C GLY A 12 -16.41 11.02 9.01
N LYS A 13 -17.72 11.00 8.77
CA LYS A 13 -18.75 11.08 9.84
C LYS A 13 -19.22 9.73 10.34
N GLU A 14 -19.01 8.67 9.55
CA GLU A 14 -19.41 7.32 9.90
C GLU A 14 -18.21 6.39 9.96
N SER A 15 -18.21 5.49 10.96
CA SER A 15 -17.17 4.47 11.07
C SER A 15 -17.29 3.45 9.94
N ILE A 16 -16.15 3.14 9.29
CA ILE A 16 -16.09 2.13 8.22
C ILE A 16 -16.49 0.73 8.70
N TRP A 17 -16.45 0.48 10.01
CA TRP A 17 -16.87 -0.79 10.61
C TRP A 17 -18.39 -0.98 10.57
N LEU A 18 -19.18 0.10 10.49
CA LEU A 18 -20.62 0.08 10.36
C LEU A 18 -21.10 0.01 8.89
N ALA A 19 -20.17 0.08 7.95
CA ALA A 19 -20.47 0.04 6.53
C ALA A 19 -21.11 -1.29 6.12
N SER A 20 -22.11 -1.22 5.24
CA SER A 20 -22.70 -2.40 4.62
C SER A 20 -21.69 -3.19 3.79
N ALA A 21 -21.97 -4.44 3.46
CA ALA A 21 -21.08 -5.28 2.65
C ALA A 21 -20.77 -4.66 1.26
N ALA A 22 -21.70 -3.90 0.68
CA ALA A 22 -21.48 -3.19 -0.57
C ALA A 22 -20.52 -2.02 -0.39
N GLU A 23 -20.73 -1.20 0.64
CA GLU A 23 -19.85 -0.07 0.99
C GLU A 23 -18.45 -0.54 1.39
N GLN A 24 -18.32 -1.63 2.16
CA GLN A 24 -17.01 -2.22 2.47
C GLN A 24 -16.25 -2.65 1.22
N ARG A 25 -16.95 -3.22 0.21
CA ARG A 25 -16.32 -3.54 -1.08
C ARG A 25 -15.88 -2.27 -1.81
N HIS A 26 -16.68 -1.22 -1.79
CA HIS A 26 -16.32 0.08 -2.37
C HIS A 26 -15.10 0.68 -1.67
N ILE A 27 -15.09 0.74 -0.35
CA ILE A 27 -13.95 1.22 0.44
C ILE A 27 -12.67 0.46 0.06
N LYS A 28 -12.71 -0.88 0.09
CA LYS A 28 -11.55 -1.72 -0.23
C LYS A 28 -11.08 -1.60 -1.67
N ASN A 29 -11.96 -1.34 -2.61
CA ASN A 29 -11.59 -1.31 -4.03
C ASN A 29 -11.24 0.08 -4.54
N CYS A 30 -11.85 1.14 -3.99
CA CYS A 30 -11.74 2.51 -4.52
C CYS A 30 -10.98 3.45 -3.56
N ILE A 31 -11.26 3.39 -2.26
CA ILE A 31 -10.72 4.34 -1.27
C ILE A 31 -9.39 3.86 -0.69
N MET A 32 -9.22 2.53 -0.53
CA MET A 32 -8.05 1.95 0.13
C MET A 32 -7.25 1.06 -0.83
N GLY A 33 -5.93 1.23 -0.83
CA GLY A 33 -4.97 0.28 -1.36
C GLY A 33 -4.34 -0.54 -0.23
N MET A 34 -4.06 -1.84 -0.46
CA MET A 34 -3.37 -2.70 0.50
C MET A 34 -2.18 -3.38 -0.15
N VAL A 35 -1.03 -3.29 0.49
CA VAL A 35 0.21 -3.98 0.12
C VAL A 35 0.60 -4.88 1.28
N TYR A 36 0.63 -6.18 1.04
CA TYR A 36 0.95 -7.19 2.05
C TYR A 36 2.45 -7.47 2.10
N GLN A 37 2.94 -7.89 3.24
CA GLN A 37 4.31 -8.37 3.44
C GLN A 37 4.70 -9.46 2.42
N ASN A 38 3.84 -10.45 2.24
CA ASN A 38 4.04 -11.49 1.24
C ASN A 38 3.23 -11.19 -0.03
N PRO A 39 3.89 -10.94 -1.19
CA PRO A 39 3.21 -10.63 -2.44
C PRO A 39 2.21 -11.71 -2.91
N VAL A 40 2.40 -12.97 -2.51
CA VAL A 40 1.48 -14.07 -2.84
C VAL A 40 0.07 -13.85 -2.30
N ARG A 41 -0.07 -13.11 -1.19
CA ARG A 41 -1.39 -12.76 -0.64
C ARG A 41 -2.11 -11.67 -1.44
N GLY A 42 -1.35 -10.81 -2.10
CA GLY A 42 -1.89 -9.67 -2.86
C GLY A 42 -2.00 -9.91 -4.35
N LEU A 43 -1.25 -10.87 -4.90
CA LEU A 43 -1.14 -11.11 -6.34
C LEU A 43 -1.64 -12.51 -6.73
N ARG A 44 -2.23 -12.57 -7.90
CA ARG A 44 -2.48 -13.83 -8.61
C ARG A 44 -1.23 -14.20 -9.39
N MET A 45 -0.41 -15.08 -8.82
CA MET A 45 0.95 -15.38 -9.29
C MET A 45 1.01 -15.97 -10.71
N GLN A 46 -0.10 -16.55 -11.22
CA GLN A 46 -0.19 -17.17 -12.55
C GLN A 46 -0.72 -16.21 -13.63
N TYR A 47 -1.30 -15.07 -13.24
CA TYR A 47 -1.85 -14.09 -14.16
C TYR A 47 -0.81 -13.00 -14.44
N SER A 48 -0.89 -12.35 -15.60
CA SER A 48 0.06 -11.28 -15.94
C SER A 48 0.06 -10.13 -14.92
N ALA A 49 1.15 -9.35 -14.87
CA ALA A 49 1.23 -8.15 -14.05
C ALA A 49 0.11 -7.17 -14.40
N ALA A 50 -0.17 -6.96 -15.68
CA ALA A 50 -1.28 -6.12 -16.14
C ALA A 50 -2.64 -6.66 -15.70
N SER A 51 -2.87 -7.98 -15.77
CA SER A 51 -4.13 -8.59 -15.32
C SER A 51 -4.34 -8.43 -13.80
N ASN A 52 -3.27 -8.47 -13.00
CA ASN A 52 -3.33 -8.21 -11.58
C ASN A 52 -3.80 -6.79 -11.27
N ILE A 53 -3.35 -5.79 -12.03
CA ILE A 53 -3.79 -4.39 -11.90
C ILE A 53 -5.24 -4.25 -12.38
N ALA A 54 -5.56 -4.83 -13.54
CA ALA A 54 -6.90 -4.80 -14.13
C ALA A 54 -7.97 -5.40 -13.19
N GLU A 55 -7.64 -6.42 -12.40
CA GLU A 55 -8.55 -7.01 -11.41
C GLU A 55 -9.14 -5.96 -10.46
N LYS A 56 -8.31 -5.02 -9.96
CA LYS A 56 -8.77 -3.91 -9.09
C LYS A 56 -9.70 -2.94 -9.83
N LEU A 57 -9.37 -2.61 -11.08
CA LEU A 57 -10.19 -1.73 -11.93
C LEU A 57 -11.55 -2.36 -12.23
N ILE A 58 -11.56 -3.65 -12.55
CA ILE A 58 -12.80 -4.43 -12.80
C ILE A 58 -13.67 -4.45 -11.52
N ALA A 59 -13.06 -4.69 -10.37
CA ALA A 59 -13.77 -4.72 -9.08
C ALA A 59 -14.40 -3.35 -8.71
N ALA A 60 -13.84 -2.25 -9.21
CA ALA A 60 -14.40 -0.90 -9.10
C ALA A 60 -15.42 -0.56 -10.20
N GLY A 61 -15.75 -1.50 -11.09
CA GLY A 61 -16.77 -1.31 -12.13
C GLY A 61 -16.24 -0.90 -13.49
N ASN A 62 -14.93 -0.76 -13.69
CA ASN A 62 -14.37 -0.44 -15.00
C ASN A 62 -14.58 -1.63 -15.97
N ARG A 63 -15.01 -1.31 -17.21
CA ARG A 63 -15.27 -2.30 -18.27
C ARG A 63 -14.48 -2.03 -19.55
N SER A 64 -13.69 -0.97 -19.62
CA SER A 64 -12.90 -0.60 -20.79
C SER A 64 -11.55 -1.31 -20.77
N ALA A 65 -11.35 -2.27 -21.68
CA ALA A 65 -10.07 -2.97 -21.83
C ALA A 65 -8.92 -2.01 -22.17
N GLY A 66 -9.16 -1.03 -23.03
CA GLY A 66 -8.17 -0.02 -23.39
C GLY A 66 -7.73 0.80 -22.20
N HIS A 67 -8.67 1.33 -21.42
CA HIS A 67 -8.37 2.09 -20.20
C HIS A 67 -7.57 1.25 -19.18
N MET A 68 -7.97 -0.01 -18.97
CA MET A 68 -7.26 -0.91 -18.04
C MET A 68 -5.82 -1.19 -18.49
N THR A 69 -5.60 -1.34 -19.78
CA THR A 69 -4.27 -1.57 -20.37
C THR A 69 -3.37 -0.35 -20.21
N GLU A 70 -3.86 0.84 -20.55
CA GLU A 70 -3.09 2.08 -20.40
C GLU A 70 -2.80 2.40 -18.93
N ARG A 71 -3.78 2.19 -18.04
CA ARG A 71 -3.56 2.38 -16.60
C ARG A 71 -2.54 1.39 -16.03
N ALA A 72 -2.58 0.12 -16.43
CA ALA A 72 -1.58 -0.87 -16.03
C ALA A 72 -0.18 -0.48 -16.50
N LYS A 73 -0.05 0.02 -17.74
CA LYS A 73 1.20 0.49 -18.33
C LYS A 73 1.78 1.69 -17.55
N GLU A 74 0.94 2.70 -17.30
CA GLU A 74 1.32 3.87 -16.48
C GLU A 74 1.86 3.46 -15.11
N LEU A 75 1.12 2.59 -14.40
CA LEU A 75 1.49 2.18 -13.04
C LEU A 75 2.75 1.32 -13.03
N LEU A 76 2.92 0.40 -13.98
CA LEU A 76 4.13 -0.43 -14.07
C LEU A 76 5.36 0.44 -14.39
N GLN A 77 5.23 1.44 -15.25
CA GLN A 77 6.29 2.42 -15.50
C GLN A 77 6.64 3.23 -14.25
N ALA A 78 5.62 3.68 -13.50
CA ALA A 78 5.84 4.44 -12.27
C ALA A 78 6.59 3.65 -11.19
N VAL A 79 6.53 2.30 -11.23
CA VAL A 79 7.28 1.42 -10.33
C VAL A 79 8.52 0.80 -11.00
N GLU A 80 9.00 1.37 -12.10
CA GLU A 80 10.20 0.95 -12.84
C GLU A 80 10.14 -0.51 -13.33
N ILE A 81 8.97 -1.00 -13.71
CA ILE A 81 8.81 -2.27 -14.41
C ILE A 81 8.64 -1.97 -15.91
N LEU A 82 9.49 -2.57 -16.73
CA LEU A 82 9.44 -2.41 -18.19
C LEU A 82 8.07 -2.83 -18.73
N THR A 83 7.47 -2.00 -19.56
CA THR A 83 6.15 -2.28 -20.17
C THR A 83 6.16 -3.53 -21.06
N SER A 84 7.30 -3.88 -21.64
CA SER A 84 7.47 -5.15 -22.37
C SER A 84 7.22 -6.39 -21.50
N ARG A 85 7.37 -6.26 -20.17
CA ARG A 85 7.16 -7.33 -19.21
C ARG A 85 5.76 -7.34 -18.58
N MET A 86 4.88 -6.42 -18.95
CA MET A 86 3.53 -6.34 -18.39
C MET A 86 2.68 -7.60 -18.62
N GLY A 87 2.98 -8.37 -19.66
CA GLY A 87 2.36 -9.66 -19.98
C GLY A 87 2.90 -10.84 -19.15
N GLU A 88 4.02 -10.66 -18.45
CA GLU A 88 4.62 -11.72 -17.65
C GLU A 88 3.89 -11.91 -16.31
N ALA A 89 3.90 -13.15 -15.82
CA ALA A 89 3.30 -13.49 -14.53
C ALA A 89 4.25 -13.19 -13.38
N PRO A 90 3.77 -12.68 -12.21
CA PRO A 90 4.61 -12.37 -11.05
C PRO A 90 5.48 -13.52 -10.55
N LYS A 91 5.09 -14.76 -10.77
CA LYS A 91 5.94 -15.93 -10.42
C LYS A 91 7.32 -15.92 -11.09
N ASN A 92 7.45 -15.21 -12.21
CA ASN A 92 8.70 -15.08 -12.98
C ASN A 92 9.51 -13.83 -12.57
N PHE A 93 9.04 -13.08 -11.58
CA PHE A 93 9.66 -11.85 -11.09
C PHE A 93 10.44 -12.10 -9.81
N SER A 94 11.48 -11.29 -9.57
CA SER A 94 12.14 -11.25 -8.27
C SER A 94 11.17 -10.75 -7.18
N GLY A 95 11.48 -11.02 -5.91
CA GLY A 95 10.66 -10.56 -4.78
C GLY A 95 10.39 -9.06 -4.81
N GLY A 96 11.41 -8.25 -5.07
CA GLY A 96 11.26 -6.79 -5.20
C GLY A 96 10.38 -6.39 -6.40
N MET A 97 10.44 -7.10 -7.53
CA MET A 97 9.54 -6.85 -8.65
C MET A 97 8.10 -7.26 -8.33
N GLN A 98 7.91 -8.38 -7.65
CA GLN A 98 6.58 -8.79 -7.17
C GLN A 98 5.97 -7.73 -6.25
N GLN A 99 6.78 -7.17 -5.33
CA GLN A 99 6.34 -6.09 -4.44
C GLN A 99 5.93 -4.84 -5.22
N ARG A 100 6.70 -4.45 -6.24
CA ARG A 100 6.37 -3.33 -7.13
C ARG A 100 5.05 -3.55 -7.91
N VAL A 101 4.80 -4.77 -8.41
CA VAL A 101 3.50 -5.12 -9.03
C VAL A 101 2.37 -5.03 -8.02
N GLN A 102 2.58 -5.46 -6.78
CA GLN A 102 1.59 -5.35 -5.72
C GLN A 102 1.25 -3.88 -5.39
N ILE A 103 2.27 -3.01 -5.30
CA ILE A 103 2.09 -1.56 -5.14
C ILE A 103 1.28 -0.99 -6.32
N SER A 104 1.63 -1.34 -7.57
CA SER A 104 0.87 -0.92 -8.75
C SER A 104 -0.59 -1.34 -8.69
N LYS A 105 -0.86 -2.58 -8.28
CA LYS A 105 -2.23 -3.07 -8.07
C LYS A 105 -2.97 -2.27 -7.00
N ALA A 106 -2.31 -1.97 -5.89
CA ALA A 106 -2.91 -1.19 -4.80
C ALA A 106 -3.29 0.23 -5.24
N LEU A 107 -2.51 0.82 -6.16
CA LEU A 107 -2.71 2.18 -6.70
C LEU A 107 -3.69 2.25 -7.88
N ALA A 108 -4.22 1.12 -8.37
CA ALA A 108 -4.98 1.06 -9.61
C ALA A 108 -6.12 2.09 -9.70
N ASN A 109 -6.87 2.27 -8.62
CA ASN A 109 -8.04 3.15 -8.53
C ASN A 109 -7.74 4.51 -7.85
N ASN A 110 -6.48 4.95 -7.78
CA ASN A 110 -6.07 6.19 -7.09
C ASN A 110 -6.62 6.28 -5.65
N PRO A 111 -6.32 5.30 -4.78
CA PRO A 111 -6.84 5.32 -3.41
C PRO A 111 -6.32 6.55 -2.66
N SER A 112 -7.12 7.09 -1.75
CA SER A 112 -6.68 8.16 -0.84
C SER A 112 -5.84 7.64 0.34
N LEU A 113 -5.97 6.35 0.66
CA LEU A 113 -5.21 5.68 1.73
C LEU A 113 -4.52 4.43 1.20
N LEU A 114 -3.21 4.34 1.44
CA LEU A 114 -2.40 3.15 1.16
C LEU A 114 -1.95 2.51 2.47
N LEU A 115 -2.34 1.26 2.67
CA LEU A 115 -1.93 0.45 3.81
C LEU A 115 -0.71 -0.40 3.40
N LEU A 116 0.39 -0.28 4.13
CA LEU A 116 1.64 -0.97 3.89
C LEU A 116 1.96 -1.87 5.10
N ASP A 117 1.90 -3.18 4.90
CA ASP A 117 2.17 -4.17 5.94
C ASP A 117 3.53 -4.80 5.69
N GLU A 118 4.55 -4.37 6.44
CA GLU A 118 5.94 -4.85 6.40
C GLU A 118 6.51 -5.04 4.99
N VAL A 119 6.31 -4.07 4.11
CA VAL A 119 6.55 -4.17 2.66
C VAL A 119 8.01 -4.37 2.24
N THR A 120 8.96 -4.24 3.15
CA THR A 120 10.41 -4.42 2.89
C THR A 120 10.98 -5.68 3.50
N THR A 121 10.21 -6.41 4.31
CA THR A 121 10.66 -7.63 4.97
C THR A 121 11.03 -8.71 3.94
N GLY A 122 12.20 -9.32 4.13
CA GLY A 122 12.70 -10.38 3.24
C GLY A 122 13.32 -9.88 1.93
N LEU A 123 13.46 -8.56 1.75
CA LEU A 123 14.22 -7.97 0.64
C LEU A 123 15.64 -7.67 1.08
N ASP A 124 16.61 -7.79 0.17
CA ASP A 124 17.95 -7.29 0.41
C ASP A 124 17.97 -5.76 0.54
N LEU A 125 18.97 -5.20 1.23
CA LEU A 125 19.05 -3.77 1.55
C LEU A 125 18.98 -2.86 0.32
N SER A 126 19.56 -3.29 -0.81
CA SER A 126 19.55 -2.51 -2.05
C SER A 126 18.14 -2.43 -2.65
N VAL A 127 17.42 -3.54 -2.65
CA VAL A 127 16.03 -3.61 -3.13
C VAL A 127 15.09 -2.89 -2.16
N GLN A 128 15.31 -3.04 -0.84
CA GLN A 128 14.56 -2.31 0.18
C GLN A 128 14.65 -0.80 -0.03
N ALA A 129 15.87 -0.25 -0.17
CA ALA A 129 16.06 1.18 -0.41
C ALA A 129 15.29 1.69 -1.64
N LYS A 130 15.32 0.93 -2.75
CA LYS A 130 14.57 1.27 -3.98
C LYS A 130 13.06 1.24 -3.78
N VAL A 131 12.53 0.27 -3.02
CA VAL A 131 11.10 0.19 -2.72
C VAL A 131 10.66 1.36 -1.83
N LEU A 132 11.46 1.74 -0.84
CA LEU A 132 11.16 2.88 0.04
C LEU A 132 11.19 4.21 -0.72
N ASP A 133 12.20 4.42 -1.57
CA ASP A 133 12.27 5.62 -2.41
C ASP A 133 11.08 5.71 -3.37
N LEU A 134 10.70 4.58 -3.97
CA LEU A 134 9.50 4.48 -4.79
C LEU A 134 8.23 4.88 -4.01
N ILE A 135 8.05 4.41 -2.78
CA ILE A 135 6.91 4.76 -1.94
C ILE A 135 6.89 6.27 -1.64
N ARG A 136 8.06 6.88 -1.38
CA ARG A 136 8.17 8.34 -1.21
C ARG A 136 7.74 9.12 -2.45
N GLN A 137 8.21 8.69 -3.62
CA GLN A 137 7.83 9.31 -4.89
C GLN A 137 6.32 9.18 -5.16
N ILE A 138 5.74 8.02 -4.86
CA ILE A 138 4.29 7.78 -4.99
C ILE A 138 3.51 8.70 -4.03
N LYS A 139 3.90 8.79 -2.75
CA LYS A 139 3.29 9.69 -1.76
C LYS A 139 3.26 11.13 -2.29
N ALA A 140 4.40 11.62 -2.78
CA ALA A 140 4.54 12.97 -3.30
C ALA A 140 3.73 13.21 -4.59
N ARG A 141 3.75 12.25 -5.52
CA ARG A 141 3.10 12.37 -6.83
C ARG A 141 1.57 12.32 -6.76
N TYR A 142 1.03 11.42 -5.93
CA TYR A 142 -0.41 11.16 -5.87
C TYR A 142 -1.11 11.80 -4.67
N GLY A 143 -0.37 12.42 -3.75
CA GLY A 143 -0.94 13.08 -2.55
C GLY A 143 -1.68 12.12 -1.61
N ILE A 144 -1.31 10.83 -1.60
CA ILE A 144 -1.98 9.80 -0.81
C ILE A 144 -1.52 9.77 0.64
N SER A 145 -2.43 9.44 1.54
CA SER A 145 -2.09 9.12 2.93
C SER A 145 -1.55 7.69 3.01
N ILE A 146 -0.53 7.48 3.85
CA ILE A 146 0.08 6.15 4.04
C ILE A 146 -0.03 5.76 5.52
N LEU A 147 -0.57 4.57 5.77
CA LEU A 147 -0.47 3.89 7.06
C LEU A 147 0.50 2.71 6.91
N LEU A 148 1.66 2.83 7.53
CA LEU A 148 2.74 1.86 7.47
C LEU A 148 2.82 1.07 8.77
N VAL A 149 2.90 -0.25 8.68
CA VAL A 149 3.30 -1.13 9.78
C VAL A 149 4.71 -1.64 9.48
N SER A 150 5.63 -1.44 10.42
CA SER A 150 7.00 -1.91 10.32
C SER A 150 7.60 -2.12 11.71
N HIS A 151 8.51 -3.06 11.83
CA HIS A 151 9.38 -3.22 13.00
C HIS A 151 10.78 -2.63 12.77
N ASP A 152 11.04 -2.08 11.59
CA ASP A 152 12.30 -1.44 11.22
C ASP A 152 12.22 0.06 11.43
N LEU A 153 12.97 0.57 12.41
CA LEU A 153 12.99 1.99 12.78
C LEU A 153 13.55 2.88 11.66
N ALA A 154 14.46 2.35 10.83
CA ALA A 154 15.00 3.10 9.68
C ALA A 154 13.90 3.33 8.63
N VAL A 155 13.07 2.33 8.37
CA VAL A 155 11.90 2.44 7.48
C VAL A 155 10.90 3.47 8.00
N ILE A 156 10.60 3.42 9.30
CA ILE A 156 9.70 4.37 9.97
C ILE A 156 10.24 5.79 9.83
N ARG A 157 11.53 6.02 10.13
CA ARG A 157 12.17 7.34 10.02
C ARG A 157 12.14 7.91 8.60
N MET A 158 12.23 7.05 7.60
CA MET A 158 12.23 7.48 6.19
C MET A 158 10.86 7.88 5.65
N LEU A 159 9.78 7.26 6.13
CA LEU A 159 8.46 7.35 5.50
C LEU A 159 7.39 8.02 6.37
N ALA A 160 7.48 7.90 7.70
CA ALA A 160 6.42 8.30 8.60
C ALA A 160 6.67 9.70 9.18
N ASP A 161 5.67 10.56 9.10
CA ASP A 161 5.67 11.88 9.76
C ASP A 161 5.32 11.74 11.25
N ARG A 162 4.44 10.78 11.57
CA ARG A 162 3.99 10.43 12.93
C ARG A 162 4.08 8.93 13.15
N THR A 163 4.41 8.56 14.38
CA THR A 163 4.57 7.17 14.80
C THR A 163 3.65 6.84 15.96
N VAL A 164 3.10 5.64 15.93
CA VAL A 164 2.33 5.03 17.02
C VAL A 164 3.04 3.75 17.42
N VAL A 165 3.42 3.63 18.68
CA VAL A 165 4.04 2.42 19.24
C VAL A 165 2.97 1.57 19.89
N MET A 166 2.95 0.28 19.52
CA MET A 166 1.99 -0.67 20.06
C MET A 166 2.69 -1.80 20.81
N LEU A 167 2.12 -2.19 21.95
CA LEU A 167 2.53 -3.34 22.75
C LEU A 167 1.28 -4.07 23.23
N ASP A 168 1.23 -5.38 23.04
CA ASP A 168 0.11 -6.25 23.45
C ASP A 168 -1.27 -5.74 22.98
N GLY A 169 -1.31 -5.23 21.75
CA GLY A 169 -2.55 -4.71 21.14
C GLY A 169 -3.02 -3.35 21.67
N LYS A 170 -2.20 -2.67 22.48
CA LYS A 170 -2.49 -1.33 23.02
C LYS A 170 -1.50 -0.30 22.50
N ILE A 171 -1.98 0.91 22.27
CA ILE A 171 -1.13 2.06 21.99
C ILE A 171 -0.49 2.47 23.33
N ILE A 172 0.84 2.47 23.37
CA ILE A 172 1.62 2.84 24.55
C ILE A 172 2.29 4.20 24.38
N GLU A 173 2.56 4.61 23.15
CA GLU A 173 3.15 5.91 22.86
C GLU A 173 2.76 6.37 21.46
N SER A 174 2.64 7.70 21.25
CA SER A 174 2.39 8.27 19.92
C SER A 174 2.90 9.71 19.85
N GLY A 175 3.51 10.07 18.71
CA GLY A 175 4.08 11.42 18.54
C GLY A 175 4.58 11.66 17.11
N LEU A 176 5.33 12.75 16.94
CA LEU A 176 6.14 12.93 15.74
C LEU A 176 7.22 11.86 15.71
N THR A 177 7.56 11.39 14.53
CA THR A 177 8.51 10.27 14.37
C THR A 177 9.85 10.58 15.02
N ASP A 178 10.40 11.78 14.81
CA ASP A 178 11.68 12.15 15.41
C ASP A 178 11.61 12.21 16.95
N GLN A 179 10.49 12.67 17.53
CA GLN A 179 10.31 12.65 18.99
C GLN A 179 10.30 11.23 19.54
N ILE A 180 9.55 10.34 18.92
CA ILE A 180 9.47 8.92 19.33
C ILE A 180 10.82 8.23 19.25
N LEU A 181 11.63 8.56 18.22
CA LEU A 181 12.92 7.91 18.00
C LEU A 181 14.07 8.50 18.82
N GLU A 182 14.02 9.81 19.16
CA GLU A 182 15.12 10.51 19.82
C GLU A 182 14.87 10.75 21.32
N ASP A 183 13.61 10.89 21.74
CA ASP A 183 13.21 11.11 23.14
C ASP A 183 11.98 10.26 23.51
N PRO A 184 12.10 8.92 23.49
CA PRO A 184 10.99 8.03 23.85
C PRO A 184 10.63 8.16 25.32
N GLN A 185 9.35 8.26 25.63
CA GLN A 185 8.84 8.43 26.99
C GLN A 185 8.42 7.09 27.63
N HIS A 186 8.18 6.06 26.84
CA HIS A 186 7.83 4.73 27.35
C HIS A 186 9.04 3.79 27.32
N ALA A 187 9.27 3.04 28.40
CA ALA A 187 10.43 2.16 28.57
C ALA A 187 10.59 1.12 27.45
N TYR A 188 9.49 0.66 26.86
CA TYR A 188 9.52 -0.29 25.73
C TYR A 188 10.01 0.40 24.43
N THR A 189 9.64 1.64 24.20
CA THR A 189 10.00 2.40 22.99
C THR A 189 11.49 2.65 22.92
#